data_3bf5298d01ce0b9da8fc4c277ab80bca
#
_entry.id   3bf5298d01ce0b9da8fc4c277ab80bca
#
_cell.length_a   1.000
_cell.length_b   1.000
_cell.length_c   1.000
_cell.angle_alpha   90.00
_cell.angle_beta   90.00
_cell.angle_gamma   90.00
#
_symmetry.space_group_name_H-M   'P 1'
#
loop_
_entity.id
_entity.type
_entity.pdbx_description
1 polymer ?
#
loop_
_entity_poly.entity_id
_entity_poly.type
_entity_poly.pdbx_seq_one_letter_code
_entity_poly.pdbx_strand_id
1 'polypeptide(L)'
;MKDLNEAFVHLNVGLPDDVERLKAAGYYKEAMARIDEYLAEDWTETQNSPRSQGLEMPEYEQPANPVPHGVDALRDALLVQKEIMCRLPQEYCWNEAQAVARMQGLVRDFTVEEFRQLVHEGRVDWRFVEGEKHYLDRFAETLIATHADLAARQLDPPAPATLARERRHRIHDQMEREGQASARITLKTSVGMSDEAFAAALAKARAEGRESVHVRAWLPIPAECLAQSEIELQSFTEQPGRIADANAPQRTVCWEADLTENRRFGVQYRYKTTAVYADPLDFVPAPEQPTFDTEEQAPHIVFTPYLRALAAQLTEGVTDPAEKAKRIYDYVTLNVRYHYQPAYFVQDCLPDRCARDRRGDCGIMALTFITLCRLVGIPARWQSGLSVSPTGVGCHDWAMFYIAPKGWMYADCSFGASMARQGEEELRRHYFGSLDTGRMVANRAFEAPFDPPMYGFRSDPYDNQSGECEVDGVGLYGDALDTRKELVDFEDL
;
A
#
# COMPACT_ATOMS: atom_id res chain seq x y z
N MET A 1 -15.07 21.64 2.91
CA MET A 1 -13.59 21.68 2.92
C MET A 1 -13.15 20.82 1.74
N LYS A 2 -12.12 21.21 0.97
CA LYS A 2 -11.60 20.36 -0.11
C LYS A 2 -10.92 19.15 0.52
N ASP A 3 -11.15 17.96 -0.02
CA ASP A 3 -10.40 16.75 0.38
C ASP A 3 -8.98 16.87 -0.17
N LEU A 4 -7.99 16.94 0.72
CA LEU A 4 -6.59 17.06 0.30
C LEU A 4 -6.07 15.77 -0.37
N ASN A 5 -6.72 14.63 -0.12
CA ASN A 5 -6.32 13.36 -0.73
C ASN A 5 -6.61 13.31 -2.25
N GLU A 6 -7.57 14.09 -2.75
CA GLU A 6 -7.81 14.24 -4.20
C GLU A 6 -6.60 14.82 -4.95
N ALA A 7 -5.70 15.53 -4.25
CA ALA A 7 -4.51 16.11 -4.86
C ALA A 7 -3.47 15.05 -5.30
N PHE A 8 -3.54 13.82 -4.78
CA PHE A 8 -2.60 12.74 -5.14
C PHE A 8 -2.66 12.35 -6.62
N VAL A 9 -3.78 12.51 -7.29
CA VAL A 9 -3.88 12.28 -8.74
C VAL A 9 -2.85 13.09 -9.53
N HIS A 10 -2.40 14.22 -8.99
CA HIS A 10 -1.41 15.12 -9.59
C HIS A 10 0.03 14.86 -9.15
N LEU A 11 0.30 13.80 -8.38
CA LEU A 11 1.65 13.49 -7.87
C LEU A 11 2.72 13.44 -8.97
N ASN A 12 2.36 12.97 -10.16
CA ASN A 12 3.28 12.79 -11.29
C ASN A 12 3.44 14.05 -12.16
N VAL A 13 2.87 15.19 -11.81
CA VAL A 13 3.05 16.47 -12.54
C VAL A 13 4.49 16.94 -12.50
N GLY A 14 5.23 16.55 -11.46
CA GLY A 14 6.63 16.94 -11.26
C GLY A 14 6.77 18.17 -10.37
N LEU A 15 8.03 18.59 -10.19
CA LEU A 15 8.42 19.71 -9.37
C LEU A 15 9.22 20.75 -10.17
N PRO A 16 9.22 22.03 -9.79
CA PRO A 16 10.20 22.97 -10.27
C PRO A 16 11.62 22.49 -9.99
N ASP A 17 12.55 22.70 -10.91
CA ASP A 17 13.93 22.19 -10.87
C ASP A 17 14.69 22.51 -9.58
N ASP A 18 14.48 23.70 -9.02
CA ASP A 18 15.12 24.13 -7.78
C ASP A 18 14.59 23.36 -6.57
N VAL A 19 13.28 23.11 -6.51
CA VAL A 19 12.64 22.30 -5.47
C VAL A 19 13.09 20.85 -5.58
N GLU A 20 13.12 20.29 -6.80
CA GLU A 20 13.54 18.91 -7.05
C GLU A 20 14.99 18.69 -6.59
N ARG A 21 15.91 19.61 -6.91
CA ARG A 21 17.31 19.52 -6.47
C ARG A 21 17.46 19.57 -4.96
N LEU A 22 16.73 20.46 -4.27
CA LEU A 22 16.72 20.53 -2.81
C LEU A 22 16.19 19.24 -2.19
N LYS A 23 15.07 18.73 -2.70
CA LYS A 23 14.47 17.45 -2.25
C LYS A 23 15.44 16.29 -2.46
N ALA A 24 16.07 16.17 -3.63
CA ALA A 24 17.01 15.10 -3.94
C ALA A 24 18.25 15.10 -3.04
N ALA A 25 18.70 16.29 -2.63
CA ALA A 25 19.82 16.47 -1.69
C ALA A 25 19.40 16.31 -0.21
N GLY A 26 18.10 16.15 0.09
CA GLY A 26 17.58 15.99 1.44
C GLY A 26 17.37 17.29 2.21
N TYR A 27 17.49 18.45 1.56
CA TYR A 27 17.23 19.77 2.19
C TYR A 27 15.73 20.07 2.16
N TYR A 28 14.97 19.27 2.93
CA TYR A 28 13.49 19.30 2.86
C TYR A 28 12.91 20.60 3.39
N LYS A 29 13.52 21.23 4.40
CA LYS A 29 13.04 22.51 4.94
C LYS A 29 13.15 23.63 3.93
N GLU A 30 14.28 23.72 3.23
CA GLU A 30 14.49 24.68 2.16
C GLU A 30 13.60 24.42 0.96
N ALA A 31 13.41 23.15 0.60
CA ALA A 31 12.50 22.76 -0.47
C ALA A 31 11.05 23.15 -0.15
N MET A 32 10.59 22.90 1.08
CA MET A 32 9.24 23.28 1.52
C MET A 32 9.06 24.80 1.57
N ALA A 33 10.08 25.56 2.05
CA ALA A 33 10.05 27.00 2.03
C ALA A 33 9.95 27.55 0.59
N ARG A 34 10.68 26.93 -0.35
CA ARG A 34 10.59 27.28 -1.77
C ARG A 34 9.22 26.97 -2.37
N ILE A 35 8.60 25.85 -1.98
CA ILE A 35 7.22 25.54 -2.36
C ILE A 35 6.25 26.61 -1.84
N ASP A 36 6.42 27.08 -0.59
CA ASP A 36 5.56 28.14 -0.03
C ASP A 36 5.68 29.44 -0.82
N GLU A 37 6.87 29.79 -1.34
CA GLU A 37 7.04 30.91 -2.24
C GLU A 37 6.25 30.72 -3.54
N TYR A 38 6.35 29.55 -4.19
CA TYR A 38 5.57 29.22 -5.37
C TYR A 38 4.06 29.29 -5.11
N LEU A 39 3.58 28.76 -3.99
CA LEU A 39 2.16 28.74 -3.64
C LEU A 39 1.62 30.15 -3.32
N ALA A 40 2.48 31.10 -2.93
CA ALA A 40 2.14 32.47 -2.66
C ALA A 40 2.08 33.35 -3.92
N GLU A 41 2.65 32.88 -5.05
CA GLU A 41 2.60 33.60 -6.32
C GLU A 41 1.16 33.67 -6.88
N ASP A 42 0.84 34.79 -7.53
CA ASP A 42 -0.41 34.91 -8.28
C ASP A 42 -0.26 34.20 -9.64
N TRP A 43 -0.78 32.98 -9.72
CA TRP A 43 -0.71 32.12 -10.91
C TRP A 43 -1.82 32.44 -11.93
N THR A 44 -2.40 33.64 -11.90
CA THR A 44 -3.26 34.08 -13.00
C THR A 44 -2.47 34.01 -14.29
N GLU A 45 -3.13 33.58 -15.41
CA GLU A 45 -2.50 33.40 -16.72
C GLU A 45 -1.50 34.50 -17.02
N THR A 46 -0.20 34.13 -16.96
CA THR A 46 0.86 35.07 -17.24
C THR A 46 0.73 35.51 -18.68
N GLN A 47 0.76 36.83 -18.93
CA GLN A 47 0.77 37.45 -20.26
C GLN A 47 1.89 36.92 -21.20
N ASN A 48 2.69 35.98 -20.74
CA ASN A 48 3.84 35.37 -21.42
C ASN A 48 3.63 33.90 -21.84
N SER A 49 2.40 33.35 -21.79
CA SER A 49 2.16 32.01 -22.35
C SER A 49 2.37 32.04 -23.88
N PRO A 50 2.88 30.98 -24.51
CA PRO A 50 2.98 30.90 -25.99
C PRO A 50 1.66 31.20 -26.69
N ARG A 51 0.50 30.85 -26.08
CA ARG A 51 -0.83 31.16 -26.59
C ARG A 51 -1.15 32.68 -26.53
N SER A 52 -0.73 33.37 -25.47
CA SER A 52 -0.92 34.81 -25.34
C SER A 52 -0.05 35.62 -26.31
N GLN A 53 1.04 34.99 -26.82
CA GLN A 53 1.93 35.60 -27.85
C GLN A 53 1.51 35.25 -29.27
N GLY A 54 0.37 34.57 -29.49
CA GLY A 54 -0.09 34.18 -30.82
C GLY A 54 0.78 33.17 -31.56
N LEU A 55 1.63 32.44 -30.85
CA LEU A 55 2.44 31.36 -31.43
C LEU A 55 1.54 30.13 -31.64
N GLU A 56 1.43 29.67 -32.89
CA GLU A 56 0.79 28.42 -33.22
C GLU A 56 1.65 27.28 -32.61
N MET A 57 1.09 26.54 -31.63
CA MET A 57 1.70 25.33 -31.12
C MET A 57 1.47 24.20 -32.14
N PRO A 58 2.51 23.34 -32.41
CA PRO A 58 2.30 22.14 -33.22
C PRO A 58 1.14 21.32 -32.66
N GLU A 59 0.25 20.82 -33.52
CA GLU A 59 -0.73 19.82 -33.11
C GLU A 59 0.04 18.54 -32.73
N TYR A 60 0.29 18.38 -31.44
CA TYR A 60 0.64 17.10 -30.89
C TYR A 60 -0.64 16.27 -30.75
N GLU A 61 -0.61 15.02 -31.24
CA GLU A 61 -1.61 14.04 -30.83
C GLU A 61 -1.63 14.03 -29.30
N GLN A 62 -2.72 14.48 -28.70
CA GLN A 62 -2.89 14.45 -27.26
C GLN A 62 -2.85 12.98 -26.82
N PRO A 63 -2.05 12.60 -25.80
CA PRO A 63 -2.12 11.28 -25.23
C PRO A 63 -3.56 11.00 -24.79
N ALA A 64 -3.98 9.74 -24.89
CA ALA A 64 -5.36 9.31 -24.57
C ALA A 64 -5.82 9.72 -23.16
N ASN A 65 -4.86 9.94 -22.23
CA ASN A 65 -5.06 10.58 -20.93
C ASN A 65 -4.04 11.71 -20.79
N PRO A 66 -4.42 12.98 -21.10
CA PRO A 66 -3.51 14.09 -20.88
C PRO A 66 -3.23 14.22 -19.38
N VAL A 67 -1.95 14.22 -19.02
CA VAL A 67 -1.54 14.66 -17.68
C VAL A 67 -2.14 16.05 -17.46
N PRO A 68 -2.86 16.30 -16.37
CA PRO A 68 -3.43 17.61 -16.12
C PRO A 68 -2.33 18.67 -16.10
N HIS A 69 -2.37 19.61 -17.05
CA HIS A 69 -1.37 20.69 -17.21
C HIS A 69 -1.95 22.03 -16.75
N GLY A 70 -2.77 22.03 -15.70
CA GLY A 70 -3.35 23.27 -15.15
C GLY A 70 -2.51 23.82 -14.00
N VAL A 71 -2.65 25.09 -13.74
CA VAL A 71 -2.13 25.76 -12.53
C VAL A 71 -2.56 25.00 -11.27
N ASP A 72 -3.81 24.56 -11.22
CA ASP A 72 -4.35 23.80 -10.09
C ASP A 72 -3.64 22.45 -9.90
N ALA A 73 -3.32 21.75 -10.98
CA ALA A 73 -2.59 20.47 -10.91
C ALA A 73 -1.17 20.65 -10.33
N LEU A 74 -0.46 21.71 -10.71
CA LEU A 74 0.85 22.01 -10.12
C LEU A 74 0.73 22.43 -8.65
N ARG A 75 -0.28 23.24 -8.29
CA ARG A 75 -0.53 23.58 -6.88
C ARG A 75 -0.82 22.35 -6.03
N ASP A 76 -1.65 21.44 -6.51
CA ASP A 76 -1.95 20.18 -5.84
C ASP A 76 -0.69 19.32 -5.71
N ALA A 77 0.12 19.19 -6.78
CA ALA A 77 1.41 18.49 -6.73
C ALA A 77 2.37 19.10 -5.68
N LEU A 78 2.48 20.43 -5.63
CA LEU A 78 3.33 21.12 -4.65
C LEU A 78 2.86 20.87 -3.21
N LEU A 79 1.55 20.88 -2.94
CA LEU A 79 0.99 20.58 -1.62
C LEU A 79 1.29 19.14 -1.20
N VAL A 80 1.07 18.17 -2.09
CA VAL A 80 1.39 16.75 -1.84
C VAL A 80 2.89 16.56 -1.59
N GLN A 81 3.74 17.17 -2.41
CA GLN A 81 5.19 17.07 -2.26
C GLN A 81 5.70 17.71 -0.97
N LYS A 82 5.07 18.80 -0.52
CA LYS A 82 5.37 19.40 0.79
C LYS A 82 5.06 18.41 1.91
N GLU A 83 3.90 17.76 1.90
CA GLU A 83 3.54 16.74 2.89
C GLU A 83 4.47 15.52 2.82
N ILE A 84 4.84 15.06 1.62
CA ILE A 84 5.82 13.99 1.43
C ILE A 84 7.14 14.34 2.13
N MET A 85 7.65 15.56 1.94
CA MET A 85 8.91 16.00 2.58
C MET A 85 8.81 16.13 4.10
N CYS A 86 7.62 16.40 4.66
CA CYS A 86 7.38 16.33 6.10
C CYS A 86 7.52 14.91 6.65
N ARG A 87 7.12 13.89 5.86
CA ARG A 87 7.09 12.48 6.28
C ARG A 87 8.40 11.73 6.02
N LEU A 88 9.16 12.10 4.98
CA LEU A 88 10.39 11.41 4.59
C LEU A 88 11.41 11.20 5.72
N PRO A 89 11.65 12.16 6.66
CA PRO A 89 12.54 11.93 7.78
C PRO A 89 12.10 10.84 8.76
N GLN A 90 10.78 10.54 8.85
CA GLN A 90 10.27 9.43 9.67
C GLN A 90 10.45 8.09 8.95
N GLU A 91 10.32 8.08 7.61
CA GLU A 91 10.56 6.88 6.78
C GLU A 91 12.04 6.51 6.72
N TYR A 92 12.94 7.50 6.67
CA TYR A 92 14.38 7.32 6.60
C TYR A 92 15.04 7.90 7.87
N CYS A 93 14.87 7.19 8.98
CA CYS A 93 15.17 7.71 10.32
C CYS A 93 16.54 7.27 10.88
N TRP A 94 17.21 6.26 10.29
CA TRP A 94 18.45 5.71 10.82
C TRP A 94 19.70 6.30 10.13
N ASN A 95 20.60 6.92 10.86
CA ASN A 95 21.96 7.17 10.35
C ASN A 95 22.80 5.85 10.40
N GLU A 96 24.02 5.85 9.81
CA GLU A 96 24.84 4.64 9.71
C GLU A 96 25.12 4.00 11.08
N ALA A 97 25.48 4.81 12.07
CA ALA A 97 25.79 4.29 13.40
C ALA A 97 24.58 3.64 14.09
N GLN A 98 23.41 4.28 13.97
CA GLN A 98 22.15 3.74 14.51
C GLN A 98 21.71 2.49 13.77
N ALA A 99 21.83 2.47 12.44
CA ALA A 99 21.47 1.29 11.62
C ALA A 99 22.36 0.08 11.95
N VAL A 100 23.67 0.29 12.10
CA VAL A 100 24.59 -0.76 12.51
C VAL A 100 24.27 -1.27 13.92
N ALA A 101 24.03 -0.37 14.87
CA ALA A 101 23.66 -0.74 16.24
C ALA A 101 22.35 -1.55 16.28
N ARG A 102 21.33 -1.18 15.46
CA ARG A 102 20.09 -1.94 15.31
C ARG A 102 20.36 -3.35 14.82
N MET A 103 21.16 -3.52 13.77
CA MET A 103 21.52 -4.85 13.26
C MET A 103 22.31 -5.68 14.29
N GLN A 104 23.24 -5.08 15.03
CA GLN A 104 23.99 -5.75 16.09
C GLN A 104 23.09 -6.21 17.24
N GLY A 105 22.00 -5.50 17.50
CA GLY A 105 20.97 -5.89 18.46
C GLY A 105 20.06 -7.05 17.97
N LEU A 106 20.09 -7.38 16.68
CA LEU A 106 19.24 -8.39 16.07
C LEU A 106 20.01 -9.61 15.53
N VAL A 107 21.27 -9.42 15.10
CA VAL A 107 22.08 -10.42 14.40
C VAL A 107 23.44 -10.57 15.07
N ARG A 108 23.80 -11.81 15.41
CA ARG A 108 25.07 -12.16 16.05
C ARG A 108 26.24 -11.81 15.13
N ASP A 109 27.32 -11.28 15.73
CA ASP A 109 28.59 -10.96 15.05
C ASP A 109 28.46 -10.06 13.81
N PHE A 110 27.41 -9.21 13.76
CA PHE A 110 27.20 -8.26 12.68
C PHE A 110 28.19 -7.10 12.76
N THR A 111 28.83 -6.75 11.62
CA THR A 111 29.88 -5.73 11.55
C THR A 111 29.47 -4.51 10.73
N VAL A 112 30.19 -3.41 10.92
CA VAL A 112 30.06 -2.17 10.12
C VAL A 112 30.39 -2.46 8.64
N GLU A 113 31.44 -3.25 8.40
CA GLU A 113 31.87 -3.63 7.06
C GLU A 113 30.82 -4.44 6.33
N GLU A 114 30.16 -5.37 7.02
CA GLU A 114 29.02 -6.15 6.49
C GLU A 114 27.85 -5.22 6.13
N PHE A 115 27.51 -4.26 6.99
CA PHE A 115 26.46 -3.27 6.68
C PHE A 115 26.80 -2.45 5.44
N ARG A 116 28.02 -1.91 5.35
CA ARG A 116 28.45 -1.13 4.19
C ARG A 116 28.45 -1.93 2.90
N GLN A 117 28.79 -3.22 2.97
CA GLN A 117 28.70 -4.15 1.83
C GLN A 117 27.26 -4.30 1.38
N LEU A 118 26.31 -4.53 2.30
CA LEU A 118 24.88 -4.63 1.98
C LEU A 118 24.31 -3.34 1.36
N VAL A 119 24.75 -2.17 1.85
CA VAL A 119 24.39 -0.87 1.26
C VAL A 119 24.97 -0.74 -0.16
N HIS A 120 26.24 -1.13 -0.37
CA HIS A 120 26.88 -1.10 -1.68
C HIS A 120 26.19 -2.02 -2.69
N GLU A 121 25.71 -3.17 -2.26
CA GLU A 121 24.95 -4.12 -3.08
C GLU A 121 23.50 -3.69 -3.36
N GLY A 122 23.07 -2.51 -2.85
CA GLY A 122 21.70 -2.03 -3.00
C GLY A 122 20.65 -2.86 -2.23
N ARG A 123 21.08 -3.50 -1.12
CA ARG A 123 20.18 -4.30 -0.26
C ARG A 123 19.46 -3.46 0.78
N VAL A 124 19.98 -2.29 1.09
CA VAL A 124 19.43 -1.35 2.05
C VAL A 124 19.01 -0.09 1.32
N ASP A 125 17.76 0.30 1.47
CA ASP A 125 17.25 1.54 0.90
C ASP A 125 17.67 2.74 1.75
N TRP A 126 17.99 3.86 1.09
CA TRP A 126 18.46 5.06 1.75
C TRP A 126 18.12 6.33 0.96
N ARG A 127 18.04 7.45 1.68
CA ARG A 127 17.93 8.80 1.10
C ARG A 127 18.84 9.76 1.83
N PHE A 128 19.06 10.92 1.22
CA PHE A 128 19.61 12.06 1.96
C PHE A 128 18.49 12.71 2.79
N VAL A 129 18.83 13.02 4.06
CA VAL A 129 18.01 13.81 4.98
C VAL A 129 18.96 14.86 5.58
N GLU A 130 18.66 16.15 5.38
CA GLU A 130 19.53 17.28 5.76
C GLU A 130 20.98 17.10 5.26
N GLY A 131 21.13 16.58 4.02
CA GLY A 131 22.44 16.35 3.40
C GLY A 131 23.20 15.11 3.87
N GLU A 132 22.71 14.37 4.86
CA GLU A 132 23.30 13.13 5.38
C GLU A 132 22.52 11.91 4.89
N LYS A 133 23.22 10.77 4.72
CA LYS A 133 22.60 9.51 4.32
C LYS A 133 21.84 8.89 5.48
N HIS A 134 20.54 8.67 5.29
CA HIS A 134 19.66 7.97 6.21
C HIS A 134 19.05 6.73 5.55
N TYR A 135 18.84 5.69 6.36
CA TYR A 135 18.34 4.39 5.92
C TYR A 135 16.87 4.22 6.30
N LEU A 136 16.15 3.46 5.46
CA LEU A 136 14.74 3.16 5.64
C LEU A 136 14.46 2.53 7.02
N ASP A 137 13.39 2.93 7.68
CA ASP A 137 13.04 2.43 9.02
C ASP A 137 13.04 0.90 9.09
N ARG A 138 12.39 0.22 8.15
CA ARG A 138 12.25 -1.24 8.13
C ARG A 138 13.36 -1.98 7.33
N PHE A 139 14.56 -1.41 7.22
CA PHE A 139 15.66 -2.04 6.50
C PHE A 139 16.10 -3.37 7.16
N ALA A 140 16.10 -3.44 8.49
CA ALA A 140 16.57 -4.61 9.23
C ALA A 140 15.65 -5.81 8.99
N GLU A 141 14.34 -5.61 9.03
CA GLU A 141 13.35 -6.63 8.71
C GLU A 141 13.50 -7.13 7.27
N THR A 142 13.75 -6.22 6.32
CA THR A 142 14.04 -6.59 4.93
C THR A 142 15.27 -7.48 4.82
N LEU A 143 16.37 -7.09 5.46
CA LEU A 143 17.63 -7.85 5.43
C LEU A 143 17.44 -9.24 6.01
N ILE A 144 16.82 -9.34 7.18
CA ILE A 144 16.59 -10.63 7.86
C ILE A 144 15.65 -11.52 7.02
N ALA A 145 14.59 -10.96 6.46
CA ALA A 145 13.62 -11.74 5.65
C ALA A 145 14.20 -12.24 4.31
N THR A 146 15.26 -11.59 3.79
CA THR A 146 15.77 -11.85 2.43
C THR A 146 17.18 -12.46 2.39
N HIS A 147 17.90 -12.52 3.52
CA HIS A 147 19.25 -13.07 3.62
C HIS A 147 19.27 -14.21 4.61
N ALA A 148 19.37 -15.45 4.11
CA ALA A 148 19.31 -16.65 4.92
C ALA A 148 20.43 -16.74 5.98
N ASP A 149 21.62 -16.21 5.71
CA ASP A 149 22.74 -16.12 6.64
C ASP A 149 22.45 -15.16 7.81
N LEU A 150 21.84 -14.01 7.55
CA LEU A 150 21.40 -13.08 8.59
C LEU A 150 20.29 -13.70 9.45
N ALA A 151 19.30 -14.34 8.80
CA ALA A 151 18.23 -15.07 9.49
C ALA A 151 18.79 -16.17 10.40
N ALA A 152 19.79 -16.92 9.95
CA ALA A 152 20.43 -18.00 10.75
C ALA A 152 21.24 -17.47 11.96
N ARG A 153 21.67 -16.20 11.91
CA ARG A 153 22.40 -15.54 12.99
C ARG A 153 21.51 -14.67 13.90
N GLN A 154 20.16 -14.66 13.71
CA GLN A 154 19.30 -13.92 14.61
C GLN A 154 19.51 -14.29 16.09
N LEU A 155 19.50 -13.28 16.97
CA LEU A 155 19.62 -13.47 18.40
C LEU A 155 18.34 -14.04 19.00
N ASP A 156 17.20 -13.60 18.50
CA ASP A 156 15.87 -14.07 18.90
C ASP A 156 15.05 -14.43 17.64
N PRO A 157 15.29 -15.61 17.04
CA PRO A 157 14.59 -16.02 15.84
C PRO A 157 13.11 -16.34 16.18
N PRO A 158 12.17 -16.00 15.29
CA PRO A 158 10.78 -16.38 15.47
C PRO A 158 10.64 -17.91 15.53
N ALA A 159 9.58 -18.38 16.21
CA ALA A 159 9.25 -19.79 16.24
C ALA A 159 9.13 -20.35 14.79
N PRO A 160 9.54 -21.60 14.55
CA PRO A 160 9.45 -22.21 13.23
C PRO A 160 8.03 -22.12 12.67
N ALA A 161 7.90 -21.65 11.44
CA ALA A 161 6.61 -21.51 10.75
C ALA A 161 6.00 -22.86 10.30
N THR A 162 6.37 -23.97 10.95
CA THR A 162 5.96 -25.33 10.59
C THR A 162 4.43 -25.46 10.57
N LEU A 163 3.76 -25.04 11.64
CA LEU A 163 2.29 -25.11 11.73
C LEU A 163 1.59 -24.26 10.65
N ALA A 164 2.12 -23.08 10.34
CA ALA A 164 1.57 -22.24 9.29
C ALA A 164 1.78 -22.86 7.91
N ARG A 165 2.92 -23.55 7.69
CA ARG A 165 3.21 -24.28 6.44
C ARG A 165 2.29 -25.48 6.30
N GLU A 166 2.19 -26.33 7.32
CA GLU A 166 1.29 -27.50 7.33
C GLU A 166 -0.16 -27.09 7.10
N ARG A 167 -0.60 -25.99 7.73
CA ARG A 167 -1.96 -25.47 7.49
C ARG A 167 -2.14 -25.03 6.04
N ARG A 168 -1.18 -24.35 5.42
CA ARG A 168 -1.30 -23.94 4.01
C ARG A 168 -1.47 -25.15 3.08
N HIS A 169 -0.66 -26.20 3.25
CA HIS A 169 -0.81 -27.43 2.48
C HIS A 169 -2.18 -28.08 2.71
N ARG A 170 -2.61 -28.22 3.95
CA ARG A 170 -3.92 -28.79 4.29
C ARG A 170 -5.08 -28.04 3.65
N ILE A 171 -5.04 -26.69 3.69
CA ILE A 171 -6.08 -25.85 3.05
C ILE A 171 -6.03 -25.98 1.53
N HIS A 172 -4.84 -25.99 0.94
CA HIS A 172 -4.67 -26.22 -0.50
C HIS A 172 -5.25 -27.57 -0.92
N ASP A 173 -4.89 -28.67 -0.26
CA ASP A 173 -5.39 -30.01 -0.54
C ASP A 173 -6.91 -30.11 -0.37
N GLN A 174 -7.47 -29.43 0.63
CA GLN A 174 -8.91 -29.35 0.82
C GLN A 174 -9.56 -28.60 -0.34
N MET A 175 -9.02 -27.45 -0.75
CA MET A 175 -9.58 -26.65 -1.84
C MET A 175 -9.50 -27.38 -3.19
N GLU A 176 -8.41 -28.09 -3.48
CA GLU A 176 -8.30 -28.92 -4.68
C GLU A 176 -9.35 -30.04 -4.70
N ARG A 177 -9.57 -30.72 -3.58
CA ARG A 177 -10.49 -31.85 -3.48
C ARG A 177 -11.96 -31.42 -3.44
N GLU A 178 -12.29 -30.34 -2.72
CA GLU A 178 -13.65 -29.92 -2.38
C GLU A 178 -14.10 -28.69 -3.17
N GLY A 179 -13.19 -28.06 -3.91
CA GLY A 179 -13.44 -26.82 -4.66
C GLY A 179 -13.37 -25.56 -3.81
N GLN A 180 -13.36 -25.68 -2.49
CA GLN A 180 -13.30 -24.54 -1.57
C GLN A 180 -12.86 -24.96 -0.14
N ALA A 181 -12.46 -23.97 0.63
CA ALA A 181 -12.29 -24.07 2.09
C ALA A 181 -12.84 -22.81 2.76
N SER A 182 -13.24 -22.90 4.02
CA SER A 182 -13.77 -21.76 4.76
C SER A 182 -13.16 -21.68 6.16
N ALA A 183 -13.14 -20.44 6.70
CA ALA A 183 -12.81 -20.21 8.10
C ALA A 183 -13.74 -19.14 8.69
N ARG A 184 -13.97 -19.21 10.00
CA ARG A 184 -14.62 -18.17 10.78
C ARG A 184 -13.58 -17.50 11.65
N ILE A 185 -13.51 -16.17 11.58
CA ILE A 185 -12.46 -15.39 12.22
C ILE A 185 -13.10 -14.29 13.06
N THR A 186 -12.60 -14.12 14.28
CA THR A 186 -12.99 -13.00 15.16
C THR A 186 -11.75 -12.18 15.47
N LEU A 187 -11.82 -10.88 15.17
CA LEU A 187 -10.75 -9.92 15.41
C LEU A 187 -11.24 -8.79 16.31
N LYS A 188 -10.32 -8.24 17.08
CA LYS A 188 -10.50 -6.98 17.80
C LYS A 188 -9.44 -6.01 17.32
N THR A 189 -9.87 -4.85 16.81
CA THR A 189 -8.99 -3.82 16.28
C THR A 189 -9.25 -2.48 16.94
N SER A 190 -8.24 -1.62 17.01
CA SER A 190 -8.42 -0.27 17.54
C SER A 190 -7.42 0.71 16.92
N VAL A 191 -7.81 1.99 16.89
CA VAL A 191 -7.02 3.12 16.43
C VAL A 191 -7.18 4.30 17.38
N GLY A 192 -6.13 5.09 17.51
CA GLY A 192 -6.08 6.32 18.29
C GLY A 192 -4.76 7.03 18.11
N MET A 193 -4.50 7.97 18.99
CA MET A 193 -3.25 8.75 18.98
C MET A 193 -2.26 8.14 19.97
N SER A 194 -0.95 8.30 19.69
CA SER A 194 0.06 8.08 20.72
C SER A 194 -0.11 9.10 21.87
N ASP A 195 0.38 8.75 23.05
CA ASP A 195 0.26 9.64 24.22
C ASP A 195 1.00 10.96 24.01
N GLU A 196 2.13 10.91 23.30
CA GLU A 196 2.94 12.09 22.95
C GLU A 196 2.18 12.99 21.97
N ALA A 197 1.58 12.41 20.92
CA ALA A 197 0.80 13.17 19.93
C ALA A 197 -0.43 13.82 20.58
N PHE A 198 -1.14 13.09 21.46
CA PHE A 198 -2.28 13.64 22.20
C PHE A 198 -1.86 14.78 23.12
N ALA A 199 -0.79 14.61 23.89
CA ALA A 199 -0.30 15.64 24.80
C ALA A 199 0.08 16.93 24.05
N ALA A 200 0.74 16.80 22.90
CA ALA A 200 1.11 17.93 22.05
C ALA A 200 -0.13 18.64 21.49
N ALA A 201 -1.10 17.89 20.97
CA ALA A 201 -2.36 18.43 20.44
C ALA A 201 -3.18 19.16 21.53
N LEU A 202 -3.28 18.57 22.74
CA LEU A 202 -4.01 19.18 23.85
C LEU A 202 -3.29 20.44 24.36
N ALA A 203 -1.97 20.45 24.40
CA ALA A 203 -1.20 21.64 24.77
C ALA A 203 -1.43 22.79 23.78
N LYS A 204 -1.48 22.50 22.48
CA LYS A 204 -1.82 23.46 21.42
C LYS A 204 -3.25 23.98 21.60
N ALA A 205 -4.23 23.10 21.78
CA ALA A 205 -5.63 23.46 22.00
C ALA A 205 -5.79 24.40 23.21
N ARG A 206 -5.10 24.10 24.32
CA ARG A 206 -5.10 24.95 25.53
C ARG A 206 -4.48 26.32 25.29
N ALA A 207 -3.42 26.40 24.52
CA ALA A 207 -2.83 27.69 24.13
C ALA A 207 -3.79 28.55 23.28
N GLU A 208 -4.72 27.91 22.57
CA GLU A 208 -5.80 28.52 21.81
C GLU A 208 -7.08 28.77 22.64
N GLY A 209 -7.07 28.46 23.96
CA GLY A 209 -8.21 28.64 24.86
C GLY A 209 -9.27 27.54 24.79
N ARG A 210 -8.95 26.36 24.23
CA ARG A 210 -9.82 25.19 24.19
C ARG A 210 -9.40 24.18 25.27
N GLU A 211 -10.35 23.44 25.84
CA GLU A 211 -10.13 22.44 26.90
C GLU A 211 -9.97 21.00 26.31
N SER A 212 -10.31 20.83 25.05
CA SER A 212 -10.32 19.52 24.36
C SER A 212 -9.72 19.62 22.97
N VAL A 213 -9.37 18.47 22.41
CA VAL A 213 -9.01 18.31 21.00
C VAL A 213 -10.13 17.60 20.25
N HIS A 214 -10.46 18.09 19.06
CA HIS A 214 -11.45 17.45 18.20
C HIS A 214 -10.79 16.33 17.40
N VAL A 215 -11.25 15.08 17.58
CA VAL A 215 -10.67 13.88 16.96
C VAL A 215 -11.72 13.17 16.11
N ARG A 216 -11.34 12.81 14.89
CA ARG A 216 -12.08 11.85 14.07
C ARG A 216 -11.17 10.65 13.80
N ALA A 217 -11.73 9.45 13.88
CA ALA A 217 -10.99 8.20 13.71
C ALA A 217 -11.75 7.23 12.80
N TRP A 218 -11.05 6.62 11.85
CA TRP A 218 -11.60 5.62 10.94
C TRP A 218 -10.87 4.30 11.12
N LEU A 219 -11.61 3.23 11.30
CA LEU A 219 -11.06 1.90 11.48
C LEU A 219 -11.61 0.95 10.40
N PRO A 220 -10.76 0.20 9.68
CA PRO A 220 -11.22 -0.74 8.66
C PRO A 220 -11.97 -1.90 9.30
N ILE A 221 -13.07 -2.29 8.66
CA ILE A 221 -13.90 -3.44 9.04
C ILE A 221 -14.18 -4.32 7.82
N PRO A 222 -14.53 -5.62 8.02
CA PRO A 222 -14.79 -6.52 6.91
C PRO A 222 -15.85 -5.98 5.94
N ALA A 223 -15.56 -5.95 4.63
CA ALA A 223 -16.49 -5.61 3.56
C ALA A 223 -17.15 -6.87 2.99
N GLU A 224 -18.38 -6.78 2.51
CA GLU A 224 -19.00 -7.88 1.76
C GLU A 224 -18.35 -8.04 0.38
N CYS A 225 -17.92 -9.24 0.06
CA CYS A 225 -17.33 -9.57 -1.24
C CYS A 225 -17.46 -11.06 -1.54
N LEU A 226 -16.96 -11.51 -2.72
CA LEU A 226 -17.06 -12.92 -3.16
C LEU A 226 -16.48 -13.91 -2.13
N ALA A 227 -15.43 -13.54 -1.44
CA ALA A 227 -14.73 -14.40 -0.48
C ALA A 227 -15.14 -14.16 0.97
N GLN A 228 -16.07 -13.23 1.28
CA GLN A 228 -16.30 -12.79 2.65
C GLN A 228 -17.78 -12.51 2.93
N SER A 229 -18.31 -13.15 3.96
CA SER A 229 -19.74 -13.13 4.32
C SER A 229 -19.94 -13.28 5.84
N GLU A 230 -21.19 -13.37 6.29
CA GLU A 230 -21.56 -13.55 7.70
C GLU A 230 -20.87 -12.55 8.62
N ILE A 231 -20.81 -11.27 8.20
CA ILE A 231 -20.11 -10.21 8.92
C ILE A 231 -20.97 -9.72 10.08
N GLU A 232 -20.41 -9.75 11.28
CA GLU A 232 -21.04 -9.32 12.53
C GLU A 232 -20.12 -8.37 13.28
N LEU A 233 -20.57 -7.13 13.49
CA LEU A 233 -19.91 -6.17 14.37
C LEU A 233 -20.42 -6.40 15.79
N GLN A 234 -19.60 -7.02 16.64
CA GLN A 234 -20.04 -7.57 17.94
C GLN A 234 -20.03 -6.54 19.07
N SER A 235 -19.00 -5.70 19.11
CA SER A 235 -18.89 -4.66 20.15
C SER A 235 -18.01 -3.51 19.71
N PHE A 236 -18.23 -2.35 20.31
CA PHE A 236 -17.44 -1.14 20.13
C PHE A 236 -16.95 -0.64 21.50
N THR A 237 -15.81 0.05 21.52
CA THR A 237 -15.35 0.76 22.74
C THR A 237 -16.30 1.89 23.13
N GLU A 238 -16.88 2.56 22.13
CA GLU A 238 -18.00 3.50 22.23
C GLU A 238 -18.79 3.50 20.93
N GLN A 239 -20.02 4.02 20.97
CA GLN A 239 -20.88 4.02 19.79
C GLN A 239 -20.26 4.86 18.67
N PRO A 240 -20.12 4.30 17.45
CA PRO A 240 -19.61 5.05 16.33
C PRO A 240 -20.64 6.06 15.80
N GLY A 241 -20.13 7.15 15.24
CA GLY A 241 -20.96 8.13 14.53
C GLY A 241 -21.44 7.62 13.16
N ARG A 242 -20.61 6.79 12.49
CA ARG A 242 -20.93 6.21 11.16
C ARG A 242 -20.31 4.83 11.01
N ILE A 243 -21.07 3.94 10.39
CA ILE A 243 -20.60 2.65 9.85
C ILE A 243 -20.87 2.70 8.35
N ALA A 244 -19.83 2.56 7.54
CA ALA A 244 -19.95 2.54 6.09
C ALA A 244 -20.72 1.30 5.60
N ASP A 245 -21.39 1.41 4.46
CA ASP A 245 -22.16 0.33 3.87
C ASP A 245 -21.30 -0.92 3.64
N ALA A 246 -21.94 -2.10 3.71
CA ALA A 246 -21.24 -3.39 3.65
C ALA A 246 -20.41 -3.57 2.36
N ASN A 247 -20.82 -2.93 1.27
CA ASN A 247 -20.17 -2.96 -0.04
C ASN A 247 -19.37 -1.68 -0.34
N ALA A 248 -19.08 -0.83 0.65
CA ALA A 248 -18.28 0.37 0.43
C ALA A 248 -16.89 0.01 -0.17
N PRO A 249 -16.32 0.86 -1.03
CA PRO A 249 -15.01 0.62 -1.64
C PRO A 249 -13.88 0.45 -0.63
N GLN A 250 -13.88 1.29 0.41
CA GLN A 250 -13.05 1.15 1.63
C GLN A 250 -13.96 1.21 2.84
N ARG A 251 -14.29 0.05 3.41
CA ARG A 251 -15.28 -0.04 4.48
C ARG A 251 -14.69 0.28 5.83
N THR A 252 -15.24 1.30 6.50
CA THR A 252 -14.78 1.78 7.81
C THR A 252 -15.90 1.97 8.80
N VAL A 253 -15.53 1.96 10.07
CA VAL A 253 -16.29 2.58 11.16
C VAL A 253 -15.63 3.91 11.48
N CYS A 254 -16.42 4.97 11.67
CA CYS A 254 -15.94 6.31 12.04
C CYS A 254 -16.49 6.76 13.38
N TRP A 255 -15.61 7.32 14.20
CA TRP A 255 -15.93 8.02 15.44
C TRP A 255 -15.53 9.49 15.31
N GLU A 256 -16.25 10.33 16.05
CA GLU A 256 -15.98 11.76 16.18
C GLU A 256 -16.20 12.16 17.64
N ALA A 257 -15.22 12.78 18.27
CA ALA A 257 -15.27 13.13 19.68
C ALA A 257 -14.35 14.29 20.04
N ASP A 258 -14.76 15.07 21.04
CA ASP A 258 -13.90 16.05 21.72
C ASP A 258 -13.24 15.38 22.93
N LEU A 259 -11.91 15.25 22.90
CA LEU A 259 -11.14 14.50 23.89
C LEU A 259 -10.42 15.44 24.87
N THR A 260 -10.61 15.21 26.16
CA THR A 260 -9.83 15.80 27.26
C THR A 260 -8.77 14.84 27.81
N GLU A 261 -8.94 13.53 27.52
CA GLU A 261 -8.03 12.44 27.86
C GLU A 261 -7.82 11.54 26.62
N ASN A 262 -6.60 11.00 26.47
CA ASN A 262 -6.30 10.11 25.35
C ASN A 262 -7.07 8.79 25.47
N ARG A 263 -7.64 8.33 24.37
CA ARG A 263 -8.27 7.01 24.26
C ARG A 263 -8.25 6.48 22.83
N ARG A 264 -8.39 5.17 22.70
CA ARG A 264 -8.52 4.48 21.41
C ARG A 264 -9.97 4.14 21.12
N PHE A 265 -10.34 4.24 19.83
CA PHE A 265 -11.59 3.76 19.29
C PHE A 265 -11.41 2.35 18.77
N GLY A 266 -12.30 1.44 19.08
CA GLY A 266 -12.11 0.03 18.74
C GLY A 266 -13.42 -0.70 18.46
N VAL A 267 -13.29 -1.77 17.67
CA VAL A 267 -14.38 -2.67 17.31
C VAL A 267 -13.91 -4.12 17.40
N GLN A 268 -14.79 -5.01 17.88
CA GLN A 268 -14.67 -6.44 17.71
C GLN A 268 -15.67 -6.89 16.66
N TYR A 269 -15.20 -7.69 15.71
CA TYR A 269 -16.02 -8.22 14.62
C TYR A 269 -15.70 -9.67 14.32
N ARG A 270 -16.70 -10.37 13.78
CA ARG A 270 -16.58 -11.73 13.28
C ARG A 270 -17.02 -11.78 11.84
N TYR A 271 -16.39 -12.62 11.04
CA TYR A 271 -16.73 -12.85 9.64
C TYR A 271 -16.38 -14.27 9.24
N LYS A 272 -17.02 -14.74 8.14
CA LYS A 272 -16.64 -15.97 7.46
C LYS A 272 -15.90 -15.64 6.18
N THR A 273 -14.74 -16.25 5.98
CA THR A 273 -14.04 -16.25 4.71
C THR A 273 -14.22 -17.59 4.01
N THR A 274 -14.43 -17.55 2.68
CA THR A 274 -14.52 -18.74 1.82
C THR A 274 -13.58 -18.56 0.65
N ALA A 275 -12.52 -19.35 0.62
CA ALA A 275 -11.56 -19.41 -0.47
C ALA A 275 -12.03 -20.48 -1.47
N VAL A 276 -12.21 -20.09 -2.73
CA VAL A 276 -12.62 -20.97 -3.82
C VAL A 276 -11.39 -21.34 -4.65
N TYR A 277 -11.25 -22.63 -4.97
CA TYR A 277 -10.18 -23.10 -5.84
C TYR A 277 -10.43 -22.66 -7.29
N ALA A 278 -9.42 -22.10 -7.90
CA ALA A 278 -9.43 -21.75 -9.32
C ALA A 278 -8.03 -21.92 -9.90
N ASP A 279 -7.92 -22.70 -10.95
CA ASP A 279 -6.76 -22.71 -11.82
C ASP A 279 -7.10 -21.90 -13.09
N PRO A 280 -6.43 -20.77 -13.35
CA PRO A 280 -6.68 -19.98 -14.54
C PRO A 280 -6.36 -20.66 -15.85
N LEU A 281 -5.62 -21.77 -15.83
CA LEU A 281 -5.23 -22.54 -17.00
C LEU A 281 -6.13 -23.78 -17.24
N ASP A 282 -7.07 -24.06 -16.34
CA ASP A 282 -7.97 -25.22 -16.43
C ASP A 282 -9.30 -24.93 -17.13
N PHE A 283 -9.35 -23.93 -18.00
CA PHE A 283 -10.53 -23.65 -18.83
C PHE A 283 -10.12 -22.96 -20.14
N VAL A 284 -11.04 -22.98 -21.12
CA VAL A 284 -10.82 -22.28 -22.39
C VAL A 284 -11.39 -20.86 -22.26
N PRO A 285 -10.56 -19.82 -22.35
CA PRO A 285 -11.03 -18.44 -22.33
C PRO A 285 -12.02 -18.15 -23.47
N ALA A 286 -13.01 -17.31 -23.20
CA ALA A 286 -13.90 -16.82 -24.24
C ALA A 286 -13.12 -16.00 -25.29
N PRO A 287 -13.50 -16.08 -26.58
CA PRO A 287 -12.83 -15.31 -27.65
C PRO A 287 -12.89 -13.79 -27.42
N GLU A 288 -13.97 -13.32 -26.82
CA GLU A 288 -14.17 -11.91 -26.47
C GLU A 288 -14.00 -11.74 -24.97
N GLN A 289 -13.12 -10.85 -24.57
CA GLN A 289 -12.87 -10.48 -23.18
C GLN A 289 -13.44 -9.09 -22.90
N PRO A 290 -13.94 -8.84 -21.67
CA PRO A 290 -14.43 -7.51 -21.31
C PRO A 290 -13.27 -6.50 -21.18
N THR A 291 -13.62 -5.21 -21.24
CA THR A 291 -12.66 -4.09 -21.18
C THR A 291 -12.83 -3.18 -19.96
N PHE A 292 -13.68 -3.54 -18.99
CA PHE A 292 -13.75 -2.82 -17.71
C PHE A 292 -12.46 -3.04 -16.90
N ASP A 293 -12.13 -2.12 -16.01
CA ASP A 293 -10.91 -2.20 -15.15
C ASP A 293 -9.60 -2.47 -15.94
N THR A 294 -9.49 -1.89 -17.14
CA THR A 294 -8.29 -1.96 -17.98
C THR A 294 -7.63 -0.59 -18.19
N GLU A 295 -8.18 0.47 -17.61
CA GLU A 295 -7.70 1.84 -17.73
C GLU A 295 -6.58 2.14 -16.72
N GLU A 296 -5.87 3.25 -16.97
CA GLU A 296 -4.96 3.84 -15.99
C GLU A 296 -5.74 4.37 -14.78
N GLN A 297 -5.07 4.39 -13.63
CA GLN A 297 -5.54 5.05 -12.40
C GLN A 297 -4.33 5.73 -11.75
N ALA A 298 -4.22 7.05 -12.03
CA ALA A 298 -3.16 7.86 -11.44
C ALA A 298 -3.31 7.92 -9.90
N PRO A 299 -2.22 8.07 -9.14
CA PRO A 299 -0.86 8.29 -9.63
C PRO A 299 -0.05 7.01 -9.89
N HIS A 300 -0.55 5.82 -9.52
CA HIS A 300 0.28 4.61 -9.51
C HIS A 300 0.02 3.65 -10.66
N ILE A 301 -1.23 3.40 -11.03
CA ILE A 301 -1.54 2.54 -12.18
C ILE A 301 -1.40 3.38 -13.45
N VAL A 302 -0.16 3.58 -13.90
CA VAL A 302 0.21 4.43 -15.04
C VAL A 302 0.99 3.62 -16.06
N PHE A 303 0.64 3.75 -17.33
CA PHE A 303 1.20 2.98 -18.42
C PHE A 303 2.46 3.64 -18.99
N THR A 304 3.54 3.65 -18.20
CA THR A 304 4.81 4.24 -18.61
C THR A 304 5.40 3.55 -19.86
N PRO A 305 6.26 4.22 -20.64
CA PRO A 305 6.93 3.59 -21.78
C PRO A 305 7.69 2.31 -21.38
N TYR A 306 8.29 2.28 -20.19
CA TYR A 306 8.99 1.09 -19.69
C TYR A 306 8.03 -0.07 -19.40
N LEU A 307 6.93 0.17 -18.68
CA LEU A 307 5.93 -0.86 -18.40
C LEU A 307 5.25 -1.38 -19.68
N ARG A 308 4.98 -0.51 -20.67
CA ARG A 308 4.47 -0.93 -21.98
C ARG A 308 5.43 -1.87 -22.69
N ALA A 309 6.73 -1.54 -22.73
CA ALA A 309 7.75 -2.39 -23.33
C ALA A 309 7.88 -3.74 -22.59
N LEU A 310 7.87 -3.71 -21.26
CA LEU A 310 7.92 -4.91 -20.43
C LEU A 310 6.70 -5.82 -20.66
N ALA A 311 5.49 -5.26 -20.64
CA ALA A 311 4.25 -6.02 -20.89
C ALA A 311 4.26 -6.67 -22.27
N ALA A 312 4.68 -5.94 -23.31
CA ALA A 312 4.82 -6.46 -24.67
C ALA A 312 5.84 -7.61 -24.72
N GLN A 313 7.00 -7.46 -24.07
CA GLN A 313 8.03 -8.50 -24.02
C GLN A 313 7.52 -9.76 -23.30
N LEU A 314 6.86 -9.62 -22.15
CA LEU A 314 6.37 -10.74 -21.37
C LEU A 314 5.31 -11.55 -22.13
N THR A 315 4.49 -10.89 -22.94
CA THR A 315 3.36 -11.52 -23.63
C THR A 315 3.59 -11.71 -25.14
N GLU A 316 4.83 -11.58 -25.61
CA GLU A 316 5.18 -11.77 -27.01
C GLU A 316 4.76 -13.14 -27.53
N GLY A 317 4.01 -13.14 -28.65
CA GLY A 317 3.50 -14.35 -29.29
C GLY A 317 2.37 -15.07 -28.55
N VAL A 318 1.86 -14.50 -27.45
CA VAL A 318 0.75 -15.10 -26.67
C VAL A 318 -0.55 -14.36 -26.94
N THR A 319 -1.58 -15.10 -27.33
CA THR A 319 -2.94 -14.58 -27.52
C THR A 319 -3.87 -14.92 -26.37
N ASP A 320 -3.66 -16.06 -25.72
CA ASP A 320 -4.45 -16.55 -24.59
C ASP A 320 -4.33 -15.61 -23.36
N PRO A 321 -5.42 -15.04 -22.84
CA PRO A 321 -5.37 -14.12 -21.71
C PRO A 321 -4.91 -14.78 -20.40
N ALA A 322 -5.21 -16.07 -20.19
CA ALA A 322 -4.78 -16.78 -18.99
C ALA A 322 -3.25 -16.99 -18.99
N GLU A 323 -2.71 -17.37 -20.14
CA GLU A 323 -1.26 -17.51 -20.30
C GLU A 323 -0.53 -16.16 -20.22
N LYS A 324 -1.12 -15.06 -20.73
CA LYS A 324 -0.59 -13.70 -20.52
C LYS A 324 -0.52 -13.35 -19.02
N ALA A 325 -1.62 -13.55 -18.29
CA ALA A 325 -1.68 -13.30 -16.86
C ALA A 325 -0.66 -14.16 -16.09
N LYS A 326 -0.51 -15.44 -16.48
CA LYS A 326 0.48 -16.33 -15.89
C LYS A 326 1.91 -15.83 -16.09
N ARG A 327 2.28 -15.41 -17.30
CA ARG A 327 3.64 -14.88 -17.57
C ARG A 327 3.92 -13.61 -16.76
N ILE A 328 2.92 -12.75 -16.57
CA ILE A 328 3.03 -11.57 -15.71
C ILE A 328 3.19 -12.00 -14.25
N TYR A 329 2.40 -12.96 -13.77
CA TYR A 329 2.52 -13.50 -12.41
C TYR A 329 3.89 -14.16 -12.18
N ASP A 330 4.36 -14.96 -13.13
CA ASP A 330 5.69 -15.59 -13.07
C ASP A 330 6.80 -14.52 -13.04
N TYR A 331 6.67 -13.45 -13.84
CA TYR A 331 7.62 -12.35 -13.79
C TYR A 331 7.68 -11.72 -12.39
N VAL A 332 6.55 -11.36 -11.82
CA VAL A 332 6.50 -10.73 -10.50
C VAL A 332 7.00 -11.66 -9.41
N THR A 333 6.53 -12.90 -9.38
CA THR A 333 6.85 -13.85 -8.29
C THR A 333 8.28 -14.39 -8.33
N LEU A 334 8.90 -14.48 -9.50
CA LEU A 334 10.23 -15.06 -9.68
C LEU A 334 11.35 -14.02 -9.81
N ASN A 335 11.02 -12.76 -10.19
CA ASN A 335 12.03 -11.75 -10.45
C ASN A 335 11.98 -10.56 -9.47
N VAL A 336 10.86 -10.34 -8.77
CA VAL A 336 10.75 -9.28 -7.75
C VAL A 336 11.05 -9.86 -6.38
N ARG A 337 12.02 -9.27 -5.68
CA ARG A 337 12.34 -9.62 -4.30
C ARG A 337 11.42 -8.89 -3.35
N TYR A 338 10.94 -9.58 -2.32
CA TYR A 338 10.21 -8.92 -1.25
C TYR A 338 11.14 -7.94 -0.53
N HIS A 339 10.67 -6.73 -0.35
CA HIS A 339 11.41 -5.65 0.29
C HIS A 339 10.39 -4.71 0.94
N TYR A 340 10.47 -4.55 2.27
CA TYR A 340 9.66 -3.54 2.94
C TYR A 340 9.92 -2.18 2.34
N GLN A 341 8.86 -1.47 2.05
CA GLN A 341 8.90 -0.18 1.36
C GLN A 341 8.62 0.97 2.33
N PRO A 342 9.08 2.19 2.04
CA PRO A 342 8.53 3.36 2.69
C PRO A 342 7.04 3.47 2.40
N ALA A 343 6.30 4.23 3.20
CA ALA A 343 4.88 4.43 2.98
C ALA A 343 4.59 4.81 1.52
N TYR A 344 3.53 4.26 0.95
CA TYR A 344 3.18 4.50 -0.46
C TYR A 344 2.95 5.99 -0.73
N PHE A 345 2.48 6.71 0.27
CA PHE A 345 2.33 8.16 0.24
C PHE A 345 3.59 8.90 -0.25
N VAL A 346 4.79 8.46 0.14
CA VAL A 346 6.03 9.15 -0.17
C VAL A 346 6.69 8.74 -1.48
N GLN A 347 6.03 7.89 -2.26
CA GLN A 347 6.54 7.31 -3.49
C GLN A 347 5.68 7.68 -4.71
N ASP A 348 6.30 7.78 -5.86
CA ASP A 348 5.69 7.97 -7.16
C ASP A 348 5.74 6.67 -8.00
N CYS A 349 4.76 6.48 -8.87
CA CYS A 349 4.72 5.42 -9.89
C CYS A 349 5.23 4.04 -9.39
N LEU A 350 4.62 3.50 -8.33
CA LEU A 350 5.04 2.28 -7.64
C LEU A 350 5.32 1.07 -8.58
N PRO A 351 4.46 0.74 -9.59
CA PRO A 351 4.72 -0.37 -10.50
C PRO A 351 5.95 -0.19 -11.38
N ASP A 352 6.21 1.04 -11.86
CA ASP A 352 7.37 1.32 -12.71
C ASP A 352 8.68 1.17 -11.93
N ARG A 353 8.70 1.69 -10.69
CA ARG A 353 9.83 1.50 -9.77
C ARG A 353 10.06 0.05 -9.43
N CYS A 354 9.00 -0.69 -9.07
CA CYS A 354 9.08 -2.12 -8.78
C CYS A 354 9.70 -2.90 -9.95
N ALA A 355 9.24 -2.65 -11.16
CA ALA A 355 9.72 -3.35 -12.34
C ALA A 355 11.19 -3.04 -12.67
N ARG A 356 11.65 -1.80 -12.43
CA ARG A 356 13.06 -1.39 -12.61
C ARG A 356 13.96 -1.95 -11.52
N ASP A 357 13.56 -1.79 -10.26
CA ASP A 357 14.38 -2.13 -9.09
C ASP A 357 14.30 -3.61 -8.73
N ARG A 358 13.30 -4.33 -9.28
CA ARG A 358 12.97 -5.73 -8.99
C ARG A 358 12.80 -5.97 -7.49
N ARG A 359 12.14 -5.05 -6.81
CA ARG A 359 11.84 -5.11 -5.39
C ARG A 359 10.49 -4.44 -5.08
N GLY A 360 9.77 -4.97 -4.10
CA GLY A 360 8.48 -4.46 -3.67
C GLY A 360 7.94 -5.27 -2.50
N ASP A 361 7.01 -4.71 -1.77
CA ASP A 361 6.20 -5.42 -0.78
C ASP A 361 4.92 -5.99 -1.41
N CYS A 362 3.97 -6.43 -0.58
CA CYS A 362 2.75 -7.08 -1.08
C CYS A 362 1.95 -6.17 -2.01
N GLY A 363 1.71 -4.93 -1.62
CA GLY A 363 0.90 -4.00 -2.39
C GLY A 363 1.59 -3.54 -3.67
N ILE A 364 2.88 -3.26 -3.62
CA ILE A 364 3.64 -2.87 -4.82
C ILE A 364 3.71 -4.02 -5.83
N MET A 365 3.88 -5.26 -5.37
CA MET A 365 3.82 -6.44 -6.23
C MET A 365 2.42 -6.64 -6.83
N ALA A 366 1.35 -6.43 -6.04
CA ALA A 366 -0.02 -6.50 -6.52
C ALA A 366 -0.30 -5.40 -7.57
N LEU A 367 0.08 -4.15 -7.31
CA LEU A 367 -0.07 -3.04 -8.27
C LEU A 367 0.71 -3.28 -9.56
N THR A 368 1.91 -3.87 -9.47
CA THR A 368 2.70 -4.22 -10.66
C THR A 368 1.99 -5.26 -11.52
N PHE A 369 1.43 -6.30 -10.89
CA PHE A 369 0.62 -7.30 -11.58
C PHE A 369 -0.62 -6.66 -12.23
N ILE A 370 -1.36 -5.83 -11.48
CA ILE A 370 -2.56 -5.14 -11.97
C ILE A 370 -2.22 -4.27 -13.19
N THR A 371 -1.18 -3.45 -13.09
CA THR A 371 -0.79 -2.53 -14.16
C THR A 371 -0.39 -3.28 -15.43
N LEU A 372 0.41 -4.34 -15.31
CA LEU A 372 0.82 -5.16 -16.44
C LEU A 372 -0.36 -5.93 -17.06
N CYS A 373 -1.31 -6.43 -16.25
CA CYS A 373 -2.54 -7.05 -16.75
C CYS A 373 -3.42 -6.06 -17.51
N ARG A 374 -3.65 -4.86 -16.97
CA ARG A 374 -4.42 -3.81 -17.64
C ARG A 374 -3.78 -3.40 -18.98
N LEU A 375 -2.46 -3.29 -19.04
CA LEU A 375 -1.70 -2.98 -20.25
C LEU A 375 -1.91 -3.99 -21.39
N VAL A 376 -2.18 -5.26 -21.07
CA VAL A 376 -2.43 -6.30 -22.07
C VAL A 376 -3.91 -6.63 -22.25
N GLY A 377 -4.80 -5.76 -21.72
CA GLY A 377 -6.25 -5.84 -21.87
C GLY A 377 -6.93 -6.86 -20.95
N ILE A 378 -6.29 -7.27 -19.84
CA ILE A 378 -6.87 -8.13 -18.82
C ILE A 378 -7.41 -7.26 -17.69
N PRO A 379 -8.74 -7.28 -17.41
CA PRO A 379 -9.30 -6.55 -16.28
C PRO A 379 -8.64 -6.97 -14.97
N ALA A 380 -8.17 -6.00 -14.20
CA ALA A 380 -7.53 -6.27 -12.93
C ALA A 380 -7.78 -5.16 -11.92
N ARG A 381 -7.97 -5.53 -10.63
CA ARG A 381 -8.26 -4.60 -9.55
C ARG A 381 -7.59 -5.00 -8.24
N TRP A 382 -7.55 -4.06 -7.34
CA TRP A 382 -6.99 -4.16 -6.01
C TRP A 382 -7.96 -4.75 -4.99
N GLN A 383 -7.41 -5.51 -4.04
CA GLN A 383 -8.02 -5.77 -2.75
C GLN A 383 -6.95 -5.72 -1.66
N SER A 384 -7.34 -5.23 -0.49
CA SER A 384 -6.47 -5.22 0.69
C SER A 384 -7.25 -5.32 2.00
N GLY A 385 -6.50 -5.49 3.06
CA GLY A 385 -6.99 -5.60 4.43
C GLY A 385 -5.98 -6.34 5.29
N LEU A 386 -6.35 -7.51 5.81
CA LEU A 386 -5.49 -8.26 6.71
C LEU A 386 -5.21 -9.67 6.20
N SER A 387 -3.99 -10.14 6.45
CA SER A 387 -3.66 -11.57 6.47
C SER A 387 -3.76 -12.06 7.91
N VAL A 388 -4.60 -13.06 8.14
CA VAL A 388 -4.90 -13.60 9.45
C VAL A 388 -4.54 -15.08 9.49
N SER A 389 -3.83 -15.49 10.51
CA SER A 389 -3.51 -16.89 10.79
C SER A 389 -3.72 -17.18 12.26
N PRO A 390 -3.79 -18.45 12.69
CA PRO A 390 -3.86 -18.77 14.12
C PRO A 390 -2.71 -18.23 14.97
N THR A 391 -1.62 -17.78 14.34
CA THR A 391 -0.42 -17.28 15.00
C THR A 391 -0.19 -15.78 14.88
N GLY A 392 -1.03 -15.06 14.13
CA GLY A 392 -0.85 -13.61 13.97
C GLY A 392 -1.75 -12.95 12.94
N VAL A 393 -1.77 -11.63 13.02
CA VAL A 393 -2.52 -10.73 12.15
C VAL A 393 -1.56 -9.68 11.60
N GLY A 394 -1.55 -9.50 10.28
CA GLY A 394 -0.74 -8.49 9.58
C GLY A 394 -1.53 -7.79 8.50
N CYS A 395 -1.05 -6.62 8.06
CA CYS A 395 -1.56 -5.94 6.87
C CYS A 395 -1.20 -6.75 5.62
N HIS A 396 -2.08 -6.76 4.61
CA HIS A 396 -1.81 -7.49 3.39
C HIS A 396 -2.65 -7.02 2.20
N ASP A 397 -2.03 -7.11 1.01
CA ASP A 397 -2.57 -6.67 -0.27
C ASP A 397 -2.43 -7.77 -1.31
N TRP A 398 -3.40 -7.83 -2.23
CA TRP A 398 -3.38 -8.75 -3.36
C TRP A 398 -4.17 -8.20 -4.54
N ALA A 399 -4.03 -8.84 -5.69
CA ALA A 399 -4.74 -8.49 -6.89
C ALA A 399 -5.91 -9.45 -7.16
N MET A 400 -6.89 -8.94 -7.91
CA MET A 400 -7.88 -9.73 -8.65
C MET A 400 -7.70 -9.48 -10.14
N PHE A 401 -7.98 -10.51 -10.95
CA PHE A 401 -8.03 -10.40 -12.41
C PHE A 401 -9.21 -11.19 -12.98
N TYR A 402 -9.69 -10.79 -14.14
CA TYR A 402 -10.90 -11.36 -14.74
C TYR A 402 -10.59 -11.98 -16.08
N ILE A 403 -11.06 -13.21 -16.28
CA ILE A 403 -11.05 -13.90 -17.58
C ILE A 403 -12.41 -14.57 -17.80
N ALA A 404 -13.12 -14.19 -18.88
CA ALA A 404 -14.34 -14.86 -19.27
C ALA A 404 -14.04 -16.25 -19.83
N PRO A 405 -14.90 -17.28 -19.56
CA PRO A 405 -16.16 -17.22 -18.83
C PRO A 405 -16.01 -17.44 -17.31
N LYS A 406 -14.80 -17.69 -16.80
CA LYS A 406 -14.55 -18.04 -15.38
C LYS A 406 -14.93 -16.91 -14.41
N GLY A 407 -14.69 -15.64 -14.81
CA GLY A 407 -14.93 -14.49 -13.95
C GLY A 407 -13.70 -14.03 -13.16
N TRP A 408 -13.94 -13.42 -12.01
CA TRP A 408 -12.90 -12.91 -11.12
C TRP A 408 -12.14 -14.04 -10.43
N MET A 409 -10.82 -13.97 -10.51
CA MET A 409 -9.86 -14.83 -9.83
C MET A 409 -8.84 -13.96 -9.07
N TYR A 410 -8.01 -14.58 -8.25
CA TYR A 410 -7.05 -13.87 -7.39
C TYR A 410 -5.61 -14.06 -7.84
N ALA A 411 -4.76 -13.09 -7.52
CA ALA A 411 -3.31 -13.23 -7.64
C ALA A 411 -2.63 -12.61 -6.41
N ASP A 412 -2.09 -13.46 -5.54
CA ASP A 412 -1.27 -13.03 -4.42
C ASP A 412 0.21 -13.20 -4.77
N CYS A 413 0.78 -12.13 -5.38
CA CYS A 413 2.14 -12.17 -5.90
C CYS A 413 3.19 -12.30 -4.79
N SER A 414 2.97 -11.72 -3.62
CA SER A 414 3.94 -11.76 -2.53
C SER A 414 3.99 -13.10 -1.82
N PHE A 415 2.82 -13.74 -1.59
CA PHE A 415 2.77 -15.13 -1.12
C PHE A 415 3.34 -16.06 -2.17
N GLY A 416 2.99 -15.90 -3.44
CA GLY A 416 3.58 -16.67 -4.54
C GLY A 416 5.12 -16.57 -4.57
N ALA A 417 5.68 -15.36 -4.46
CA ALA A 417 7.13 -15.14 -4.38
C ALA A 417 7.75 -15.78 -3.12
N SER A 418 7.04 -15.76 -2.00
CA SER A 418 7.48 -16.45 -0.78
C SER A 418 7.54 -17.96 -0.97
N MET A 419 6.51 -18.54 -1.60
CA MET A 419 6.48 -19.99 -1.91
C MET A 419 7.58 -20.38 -2.89
N ALA A 420 7.82 -19.57 -3.93
CA ALA A 420 8.93 -19.80 -4.87
C ALA A 420 10.29 -19.89 -4.15
N ARG A 421 10.56 -18.94 -3.23
CA ARG A 421 11.81 -18.96 -2.45
C ARG A 421 11.96 -20.17 -1.54
N GLN A 422 10.85 -20.75 -1.10
CA GLN A 422 10.82 -21.97 -0.26
C GLN A 422 10.84 -23.27 -1.08
N GLY A 423 10.81 -23.17 -2.42
CA GLY A 423 10.74 -24.35 -3.30
C GLY A 423 9.35 -24.99 -3.36
N GLU A 424 8.33 -24.29 -2.91
CA GLU A 424 6.91 -24.75 -2.83
C GLU A 424 6.15 -24.36 -4.10
N GLU A 425 6.50 -24.96 -5.23
CA GLU A 425 5.95 -24.57 -6.54
C GLU A 425 4.44 -24.80 -6.65
N GLU A 426 3.91 -25.82 -6.01
CA GLU A 426 2.49 -26.12 -5.97
C GLU A 426 1.69 -25.02 -5.26
N LEU A 427 2.15 -24.61 -4.07
CA LEU A 427 1.56 -23.48 -3.36
C LEU A 427 1.77 -22.13 -4.10
N ARG A 428 2.89 -21.97 -4.82
CA ARG A 428 3.08 -20.80 -5.68
C ARG A 428 2.00 -20.72 -6.75
N ARG A 429 1.67 -21.84 -7.40
CA ARG A 429 0.61 -21.90 -8.40
C ARG A 429 -0.78 -21.68 -7.79
N HIS A 430 -1.01 -22.18 -6.58
CA HIS A 430 -2.25 -21.96 -5.84
C HIS A 430 -2.58 -20.47 -5.73
N TYR A 431 -1.58 -19.62 -5.43
CA TYR A 431 -1.78 -18.17 -5.33
C TYR A 431 -1.90 -17.45 -6.69
N PHE A 432 -1.96 -18.18 -7.80
CA PHE A 432 -2.40 -17.72 -9.10
C PHE A 432 -3.74 -18.35 -9.44
N GLY A 433 -4.82 -17.69 -9.12
CA GLY A 433 -6.22 -18.11 -9.24
C GLY A 433 -6.95 -18.11 -7.91
N SER A 434 -6.31 -18.52 -6.84
CA SER A 434 -6.89 -18.72 -5.50
C SER A 434 -6.20 -17.92 -4.40
N LEU A 435 -6.91 -17.78 -3.26
CA LEU A 435 -6.33 -17.36 -1.97
C LEU A 435 -6.51 -18.51 -0.97
N ASP A 436 -5.90 -18.37 0.22
CA ASP A 436 -6.25 -19.20 1.38
C ASP A 436 -7.37 -18.55 2.23
N THR A 437 -7.82 -19.24 3.27
CA THR A 437 -8.90 -18.79 4.18
C THR A 437 -8.48 -17.73 5.19
N GLY A 438 -7.24 -17.25 5.14
CA GLY A 438 -6.72 -16.27 6.08
C GLY A 438 -6.75 -14.84 5.55
N ARG A 439 -7.85 -14.39 4.95
CA ARG A 439 -7.98 -13.01 4.44
C ARG A 439 -9.14 -12.29 5.11
N MET A 440 -8.93 -11.02 5.43
CA MET A 440 -9.98 -10.07 5.75
C MET A 440 -9.92 -8.92 4.74
N VAL A 441 -10.95 -8.79 3.93
CA VAL A 441 -11.08 -7.71 2.94
C VAL A 441 -11.75 -6.53 3.61
N ALA A 442 -11.07 -5.40 3.69
CA ALA A 442 -11.66 -4.12 4.07
C ALA A 442 -11.77 -3.16 2.88
N ASN A 443 -10.76 -3.21 1.99
CA ASN A 443 -10.64 -2.33 0.83
C ASN A 443 -10.83 -3.15 -0.45
N ARG A 444 -11.85 -2.77 -1.24
CA ARG A 444 -12.22 -3.39 -2.52
C ARG A 444 -11.77 -2.55 -3.72
N ALA A 445 -11.28 -1.36 -3.45
CA ALA A 445 -10.76 -0.44 -4.44
C ALA A 445 -9.52 0.27 -3.89
N PHE A 446 -8.59 0.52 -4.79
CA PHE A 446 -7.42 1.35 -4.56
C PHE A 446 -7.84 2.82 -4.59
N GLU A 447 -7.33 3.63 -3.65
CA GLU A 447 -7.54 5.09 -3.65
C GLU A 447 -9.01 5.52 -3.60
N ALA A 448 -9.79 4.97 -2.70
CA ALA A 448 -11.18 5.34 -2.53
C ALA A 448 -11.40 6.17 -1.25
N PRO A 449 -12.35 7.13 -1.26
CA PRO A 449 -12.64 7.93 -0.08
C PRO A 449 -13.31 7.10 1.01
N PHE A 450 -13.20 7.56 2.25
CA PHE A 450 -13.95 7.03 3.38
C PHE A 450 -15.40 7.54 3.39
N ASP A 451 -16.25 6.91 4.18
CA ASP A 451 -17.59 7.35 4.52
C ASP A 451 -17.74 7.49 6.05
N PRO A 452 -17.75 8.71 6.60
CA PRO A 452 -17.59 10.02 5.96
C PRO A 452 -16.13 10.26 5.53
N PRO A 453 -15.87 11.19 4.56
CA PRO A 453 -14.54 11.45 4.07
C PRO A 453 -13.64 12.07 5.14
N MET A 454 -12.34 11.76 5.07
CA MET A 454 -11.28 12.45 5.80
C MET A 454 -10.78 13.60 4.92
N TYR A 455 -10.68 14.80 5.48
CA TYR A 455 -10.29 15.98 4.70
C TYR A 455 -8.79 16.30 4.77
N GLY A 456 -8.14 15.99 5.89
CA GLY A 456 -6.69 16.06 6.03
C GLY A 456 -5.99 14.96 5.23
N PHE A 457 -4.70 15.11 5.01
CA PHE A 457 -3.91 14.03 4.38
C PHE A 457 -3.98 12.76 5.21
N ARG A 458 -4.40 11.67 4.59
CA ARG A 458 -4.44 10.34 5.19
C ARG A 458 -3.02 9.84 5.48
N SER A 459 -2.88 8.95 6.45
CA SER A 459 -1.65 8.18 6.64
C SER A 459 -1.34 7.35 5.41
N ASP A 460 -2.35 6.65 4.90
CA ASP A 460 -2.30 5.97 3.61
C ASP A 460 -3.52 6.39 2.75
N PRO A 461 -3.32 7.22 1.70
CA PRO A 461 -4.41 7.66 0.85
C PRO A 461 -4.94 6.56 -0.09
N TYR A 462 -4.23 5.46 -0.24
CA TYR A 462 -4.51 4.42 -1.22
C TYR A 462 -5.37 3.30 -0.65
N ASP A 463 -5.10 2.90 0.60
CA ASP A 463 -5.94 1.95 1.30
C ASP A 463 -5.94 2.20 2.83
N ASN A 464 -6.71 1.41 3.58
CA ASN A 464 -6.74 1.51 5.04
C ASN A 464 -6.73 0.12 5.66
N GLN A 465 -5.60 -0.27 6.21
CA GLN A 465 -5.41 -1.58 6.83
C GLN A 465 -5.28 -1.51 8.36
N SER A 466 -4.95 -0.34 8.91
CA SER A 466 -4.63 -0.19 10.32
C SER A 466 -5.54 0.77 11.06
N GLY A 467 -6.14 1.71 10.35
CA GLY A 467 -6.92 2.81 10.88
C GLY A 467 -6.23 4.16 10.69
N GLU A 468 -7.02 5.20 10.66
CA GLU A 468 -6.63 6.58 10.43
C GLU A 468 -7.22 7.48 11.50
N CYS A 469 -6.52 8.56 11.84
CA CYS A 469 -7.03 9.61 12.72
C CYS A 469 -6.69 10.99 12.17
N GLU A 470 -7.58 11.95 12.41
CA GLU A 470 -7.29 13.37 12.29
C GLU A 470 -7.61 14.11 13.57
N VAL A 471 -6.85 15.14 13.85
CA VAL A 471 -7.00 16.04 14.99
C VAL A 471 -7.15 17.46 14.50
N ASP A 472 -8.25 18.12 14.86
CA ASP A 472 -8.56 19.46 14.38
C ASP A 472 -8.45 19.61 12.84
N GLY A 473 -8.81 18.53 12.09
CA GLY A 473 -8.75 18.47 10.62
C GLY A 473 -7.37 18.21 10.02
N VAL A 474 -6.38 17.86 10.84
CA VAL A 474 -5.02 17.47 10.40
C VAL A 474 -4.84 15.96 10.58
N GLY A 475 -4.52 15.26 9.50
CA GLY A 475 -4.26 13.83 9.52
C GLY A 475 -3.00 13.47 10.31
N LEU A 476 -3.06 12.38 11.07
CA LEU A 476 -1.91 11.85 11.81
C LEU A 476 -1.12 10.86 10.95
N TYR A 477 0.17 10.75 11.23
CA TYR A 477 1.07 9.87 10.49
C TYR A 477 2.17 9.26 11.40
N GLY A 478 2.66 8.07 11.04
CA GLY A 478 3.80 7.43 11.70
C GLY A 478 3.54 7.21 13.20
N ASP A 479 4.51 7.58 14.03
CA ASP A 479 4.47 7.40 15.48
C ASP A 479 3.37 8.19 16.21
N ALA A 480 2.69 9.09 15.50
CA ALA A 480 1.53 9.78 16.07
C ALA A 480 0.28 8.89 16.16
N LEU A 481 0.22 7.80 15.38
CA LEU A 481 -0.87 6.81 15.39
C LEU A 481 -0.56 5.66 16.37
N ASP A 482 -1.56 5.21 17.13
CA ASP A 482 -1.52 3.98 17.92
C ASP A 482 -2.60 3.02 17.40
N THR A 483 -2.18 1.99 16.67
CA THR A 483 -3.07 1.00 16.07
C THR A 483 -2.82 -0.39 16.67
N ARG A 484 -3.90 -1.15 16.91
CA ARG A 484 -3.78 -2.53 17.44
C ARG A 484 -4.69 -3.49 16.70
N LYS A 485 -4.18 -4.70 16.51
CA LYS A 485 -4.88 -5.82 15.91
C LYS A 485 -4.67 -7.05 16.80
N GLU A 486 -5.76 -7.68 17.21
CA GLU A 486 -5.75 -8.84 18.10
C GLU A 486 -6.61 -9.94 17.49
N LEU A 487 -6.06 -11.13 17.36
CA LEU A 487 -6.81 -12.33 17.03
C LEU A 487 -7.54 -12.81 18.30
N VAL A 488 -8.87 -12.85 18.23
CA VAL A 488 -9.71 -13.37 19.33
C VAL A 488 -10.00 -14.85 19.11
N ASP A 489 -10.34 -15.24 17.86
CA ASP A 489 -10.66 -16.61 17.52
C ASP A 489 -10.42 -16.90 16.03
N PHE A 490 -10.04 -18.14 15.72
CA PHE A 490 -9.82 -18.64 14.37
C PHE A 490 -10.24 -20.10 14.26
N GLU A 491 -11.31 -20.36 13.52
CA GLU A 491 -11.89 -21.69 13.30
C GLU A 491 -11.86 -22.04 11.82
N ASP A 492 -11.13 -23.11 11.43
CA ASP A 492 -11.27 -23.73 10.11
C ASP A 492 -12.60 -24.52 10.06
N LEU A 493 -13.40 -24.34 8.99
CA LEU A 493 -14.75 -24.92 8.85
C LEU A 493 -14.79 -26.10 7.87
#